data_17b665f43fddda1741b628db3102760c
#
_entry.id   17b665f43fddda1741b628db3102760c
#
_cell.length_a   1.000
_cell.length_b   1.000
_cell.length_c   1.000
_cell.angle_alpha   90.00
_cell.angle_beta   90.00
_cell.angle_gamma   90.00
#
_symmetry.space_group_name_H-M   'P 1'
#
loop_
_entity.id
_entity.type
_entity.pdbx_description
1 polymer ?
#
loop_
_entity_poly.entity_id
_entity_poly.type
_entity_poly.pdbx_seq_one_letter_code
_entity_poly.pdbx_strand_id
1 'polypeptide(L)'
;MFKGDMNKKRAKALQKVKDAIALHGGQTILSTGITGDDARLAKAVCEAGVKLLEPNHPALALARGHKGVSNMHAAEQIRHEITNGQMAEAVHGVRNVVPDDIFITVGIAGGFTETLPVPLSDTEILEIARAGADGLHTHKSDWDDLQDIVNLAHQYGLTVDAYIGHPDDLHTFGIPARTPEEVSSVAKRMQEIGVDMIGLMTGMSYEGVAAGDIPQAIKDRLRALVGAVDVPTLAEGGINLANAKAFKDTGVNILVVGTAIDNMVCNAAKEAVTPFIAH
;
A
#
# COMPACT_ATOMS: atom_id res chain seq x y z
N MET A 1 2.46 -15.06 23.83
CA MET A 1 3.47 -14.07 23.42
C MET A 1 3.28 -12.85 24.29
N PHE A 2 4.32 -12.25 24.87
CA PHE A 2 4.17 -11.14 25.80
C PHE A 2 3.97 -9.82 25.06
N LYS A 3 3.10 -8.94 25.54
CA LYS A 3 2.79 -7.62 24.94
C LYS A 3 4.06 -6.79 24.65
N GLY A 4 5.10 -6.89 25.49
CA GLY A 4 6.38 -6.22 25.26
C GLY A 4 7.15 -6.71 24.03
N ASP A 5 7.00 -7.96 23.62
CA ASP A 5 7.65 -8.51 22.42
C ASP A 5 6.97 -8.02 21.15
N MET A 6 5.65 -7.84 21.18
CA MET A 6 4.88 -7.30 20.03
C MET A 6 5.20 -5.83 19.78
N ASN A 7 5.32 -5.02 20.83
CA ASN A 7 5.74 -3.63 20.68
C ASN A 7 7.16 -3.51 20.08
N LYS A 8 8.10 -4.40 20.47
CA LYS A 8 9.44 -4.44 19.87
C LYS A 8 9.40 -4.86 18.40
N LYS A 9 8.55 -5.84 18.04
CA LYS A 9 8.35 -6.27 16.64
C LYS A 9 7.86 -5.10 15.79
N ARG A 10 6.80 -4.42 16.23
CA ARG A 10 6.25 -3.24 15.55
C ARG A 10 7.28 -2.10 15.44
N ALA A 11 8.01 -1.80 16.51
CA ALA A 11 9.06 -0.77 16.48
C ALA A 11 10.16 -1.11 15.46
N LYS A 12 10.55 -2.40 15.35
CA LYS A 12 11.52 -2.86 14.34
C LYS A 12 10.96 -2.70 12.92
N ALA A 13 9.68 -3.00 12.71
CA ALA A 13 9.01 -2.79 11.42
C ALA A 13 9.03 -1.32 11.00
N LEU A 14 8.66 -0.40 11.90
CA LEU A 14 8.74 1.04 11.66
C LEU A 14 10.17 1.53 11.40
N GLN A 15 11.16 0.92 12.05
CA GLN A 15 12.55 1.28 11.80
C GLN A 15 12.97 0.96 10.37
N LYS A 16 12.54 -0.18 9.79
CA LYS A 16 12.80 -0.51 8.38
C LYS A 16 12.28 0.59 7.44
N VAL A 17 11.07 1.12 7.71
CA VAL A 17 10.48 2.21 6.92
C VAL A 17 11.33 3.49 7.03
N LYS A 18 11.70 3.86 8.24
CA LYS A 18 12.54 5.06 8.50
C LYS A 18 13.91 4.94 7.83
N ASP A 19 14.51 3.76 7.90
CA ASP A 19 15.81 3.49 7.27
C ASP A 19 15.72 3.58 5.74
N ALA A 20 14.62 3.07 5.14
CA ALA A 20 14.37 3.17 3.70
C ALA A 20 14.18 4.63 3.26
N ILE A 21 13.42 5.41 4.00
CA ILE A 21 13.23 6.85 3.74
C ILE A 21 14.57 7.58 3.80
N ALA A 22 15.37 7.33 4.85
CA ALA A 22 16.68 7.95 5.02
C ALA A 22 17.67 7.53 3.92
N LEU A 23 17.69 6.23 3.54
CA LEU A 23 18.54 5.69 2.48
C LEU A 23 18.28 6.37 1.13
N HIS A 24 17.05 6.69 0.85
CA HIS A 24 16.61 7.30 -0.42
C HIS A 24 16.48 8.84 -0.35
N GLY A 25 17.15 9.48 0.63
CA GLY A 25 17.21 10.94 0.70
C GLY A 25 15.96 11.64 1.22
N GLY A 26 15.19 10.97 2.09
CA GLY A 26 13.97 11.50 2.69
C GLY A 26 12.68 11.04 2.04
N GLN A 27 12.77 10.38 0.88
CA GLN A 27 11.61 9.88 0.13
C GLN A 27 11.93 8.52 -0.51
N THR A 28 10.98 7.59 -0.48
CA THR A 28 11.13 6.24 -1.03
C THR A 28 9.86 5.80 -1.78
N ILE A 29 9.89 4.60 -2.35
CA ILE A 29 8.70 3.96 -2.94
C ILE A 29 8.27 2.74 -2.14
N LEU A 30 6.97 2.52 -2.09
CA LEU A 30 6.34 1.25 -1.74
C LEU A 30 5.89 0.59 -3.05
N SER A 31 6.52 -0.52 -3.41
CA SER A 31 6.15 -1.25 -4.61
C SER A 31 5.01 -2.22 -4.28
N THR A 32 3.88 -2.01 -4.92
CA THR A 32 2.68 -2.82 -4.79
C THR A 32 2.35 -3.51 -6.13
N GLY A 33 1.20 -4.15 -6.23
CA GLY A 33 0.81 -4.89 -7.41
C GLY A 33 1.52 -6.24 -7.52
N ILE A 34 1.69 -6.75 -8.74
CA ILE A 34 2.29 -8.08 -8.97
C ILE A 34 3.75 -8.18 -8.49
N THR A 35 4.46 -7.06 -8.35
CA THR A 35 5.81 -7.05 -7.80
C THR A 35 5.85 -7.31 -6.29
N GLY A 36 4.74 -7.12 -5.60
CA GLY A 36 4.59 -7.48 -4.20
C GLY A 36 4.10 -8.92 -3.99
N ASP A 37 3.38 -9.49 -4.96
CA ASP A 37 2.74 -10.81 -4.86
C ASP A 37 3.57 -11.96 -5.46
N ASP A 38 4.36 -11.71 -6.51
CA ASP A 38 5.26 -12.69 -7.13
C ASP A 38 6.65 -12.64 -6.50
N ALA A 39 7.09 -13.71 -5.87
CA ALA A 39 8.38 -13.78 -5.18
C ALA A 39 9.58 -13.47 -6.08
N ARG A 40 9.55 -13.81 -7.37
CA ARG A 40 10.65 -13.52 -8.32
C ARG A 40 10.72 -12.03 -8.63
N LEU A 41 9.57 -11.40 -8.83
CA LEU A 41 9.48 -9.97 -9.10
C LEU A 41 9.81 -9.16 -7.84
N ALA A 42 9.32 -9.58 -6.68
CA ALA A 42 9.68 -8.99 -5.38
C ALA A 42 11.21 -9.00 -5.16
N LYS A 43 11.86 -10.14 -5.42
CA LYS A 43 13.32 -10.23 -5.35
C LYS A 43 14.00 -9.26 -6.32
N ALA A 44 13.56 -9.23 -7.58
CA ALA A 44 14.17 -8.38 -8.62
C ALA A 44 14.05 -6.88 -8.27
N VAL A 45 12.89 -6.41 -7.80
CA VAL A 45 12.74 -5.00 -7.41
C VAL A 45 13.53 -4.65 -6.15
N CYS A 46 13.68 -5.59 -5.20
CA CYS A 46 14.54 -5.40 -4.03
C CYS A 46 16.04 -5.34 -4.42
N GLU A 47 16.49 -6.14 -5.37
CA GLU A 47 17.85 -6.07 -5.94
C GLU A 47 18.10 -4.72 -6.66
N ALA A 48 17.06 -4.10 -7.21
CA ALA A 48 17.11 -2.74 -7.77
C ALA A 48 17.09 -1.62 -6.72
N GLY A 49 16.90 -1.94 -5.43
CA GLY A 49 16.97 -0.99 -4.31
C GLY A 49 15.63 -0.70 -3.61
N VAL A 50 14.52 -1.32 -4.03
CA VAL A 50 13.23 -1.18 -3.32
C VAL A 50 13.34 -1.78 -1.92
N LYS A 51 12.83 -1.05 -0.91
CA LYS A 51 12.85 -1.46 0.51
C LYS A 51 11.47 -1.71 1.11
N LEU A 52 10.40 -1.33 0.41
CA LEU A 52 9.03 -1.46 0.89
C LEU A 52 8.21 -2.19 -0.17
N LEU A 53 7.53 -3.26 0.23
CA LEU A 53 6.67 -4.08 -0.63
C LEU A 53 5.27 -4.18 -0.04
N GLU A 54 4.28 -4.29 -0.93
CA GLU A 54 2.90 -4.51 -0.55
C GLU A 54 2.24 -5.58 -1.42
N PRO A 55 2.26 -6.84 -1.01
CA PRO A 55 1.31 -7.82 -1.50
C PRO A 55 -0.12 -7.38 -1.19
N ASN A 56 -1.02 -7.44 -2.18
CA ASN A 56 -2.41 -7.14 -1.93
C ASN A 56 -3.36 -8.05 -2.73
N HIS A 57 -4.56 -8.25 -2.21
CA HIS A 57 -5.53 -9.16 -2.79
C HIS A 57 -6.00 -8.78 -4.21
N PRO A 58 -6.18 -7.49 -4.60
CA PRO A 58 -6.53 -7.16 -5.97
C PRO A 58 -5.43 -7.51 -6.97
N ALA A 59 -4.17 -7.25 -6.62
CA ALA A 59 -3.05 -7.60 -7.47
C ALA A 59 -2.88 -9.12 -7.59
N LEU A 60 -3.09 -9.86 -6.51
CA LEU A 60 -3.08 -11.32 -6.54
C LEU A 60 -4.16 -11.89 -7.46
N ALA A 61 -5.37 -11.32 -7.45
CA ALA A 61 -6.46 -11.70 -8.35
C ALA A 61 -6.08 -11.47 -9.83
N LEU A 62 -5.45 -10.32 -10.13
CA LEU A 62 -4.93 -10.01 -11.47
C LEU A 62 -3.84 -11.00 -11.89
N ALA A 63 -2.84 -11.20 -11.05
CA ALA A 63 -1.70 -12.08 -11.32
C ALA A 63 -2.14 -13.55 -11.55
N ARG A 64 -3.18 -14.00 -10.86
CA ARG A 64 -3.74 -15.36 -11.00
C ARG A 64 -4.76 -15.50 -12.14
N GLY A 65 -5.08 -14.42 -12.85
CA GLY A 65 -5.98 -14.46 -14.01
C GLY A 65 -7.42 -14.83 -13.64
N HIS A 66 -7.94 -14.33 -12.53
CA HIS A 66 -9.33 -14.55 -12.16
C HIS A 66 -10.27 -14.08 -13.25
N LYS A 67 -11.28 -14.90 -13.56
CA LYS A 67 -12.20 -14.63 -14.67
C LYS A 67 -12.93 -13.30 -14.48
N GLY A 68 -12.88 -12.46 -15.50
CA GLY A 68 -13.53 -11.14 -15.48
C GLY A 68 -12.72 -10.03 -14.81
N VAL A 69 -11.55 -10.35 -14.24
CA VAL A 69 -10.65 -9.39 -13.63
C VAL A 69 -9.65 -8.90 -14.66
N SER A 70 -9.79 -7.64 -15.08
CA SER A 70 -8.92 -6.98 -16.06
C SER A 70 -8.17 -5.76 -15.50
N ASN A 71 -8.55 -5.32 -14.32
CA ASN A 71 -7.97 -4.16 -13.64
C ASN A 71 -8.28 -4.21 -12.14
N MET A 72 -7.70 -3.29 -11.36
CA MET A 72 -7.86 -3.24 -9.90
C MET A 72 -9.33 -3.05 -9.46
N HIS A 73 -10.12 -2.24 -10.18
CA HIS A 73 -11.54 -2.05 -9.85
C HIS A 73 -12.34 -3.34 -10.00
N ALA A 74 -12.08 -4.12 -11.07
CA ALA A 74 -12.72 -5.43 -11.24
C ALA A 74 -12.28 -6.41 -10.15
N ALA A 75 -11.02 -6.35 -9.72
CA ALA A 75 -10.48 -7.17 -8.64
C ALA A 75 -11.17 -6.86 -7.29
N GLU A 76 -11.47 -5.60 -7.02
CA GLU A 76 -12.21 -5.21 -5.80
C GLU A 76 -13.60 -5.85 -5.71
N GLN A 77 -14.26 -6.10 -6.82
CA GLN A 77 -15.59 -6.73 -6.84
C GLN A 77 -15.56 -8.21 -6.44
N ILE A 78 -14.41 -8.87 -6.61
CA ILE A 78 -14.23 -10.30 -6.30
C ILE A 78 -13.29 -10.53 -5.10
N ARG A 79 -12.96 -9.52 -4.32
CA ARG A 79 -12.01 -9.62 -3.21
C ARG A 79 -12.36 -10.72 -2.19
N HIS A 80 -13.64 -11.05 -2.06
CA HIS A 80 -14.11 -12.15 -1.22
C HIS A 80 -13.69 -13.54 -1.75
N GLU A 81 -13.25 -13.66 -3.01
CA GLU A 81 -12.72 -14.88 -3.61
C GLU A 81 -11.22 -15.07 -3.29
N ILE A 82 -10.54 -14.02 -2.85
CA ILE A 82 -9.14 -14.08 -2.41
C ILE A 82 -9.12 -14.22 -0.90
N THR A 83 -8.78 -15.38 -0.42
CA THR A 83 -8.76 -15.68 1.01
C THR A 83 -7.54 -15.07 1.70
N ASN A 84 -7.66 -14.79 3.00
CA ASN A 84 -6.52 -14.34 3.82
C ASN A 84 -5.40 -15.39 3.87
N GLY A 85 -5.72 -16.68 3.79
CA GLY A 85 -4.73 -17.77 3.65
C GLY A 85 -3.90 -17.66 2.37
N GLN A 86 -4.53 -17.31 1.23
CA GLN A 86 -3.81 -17.07 -0.03
C GLN A 86 -2.87 -15.85 0.07
N MET A 87 -3.29 -14.81 0.78
CA MET A 87 -2.42 -13.67 1.06
C MET A 87 -1.26 -14.05 1.99
N ALA A 88 -1.51 -14.85 3.01
CA ALA A 88 -0.44 -15.39 3.87
C ALA A 88 0.59 -16.20 3.08
N GLU A 89 0.14 -17.04 2.14
CA GLU A 89 1.03 -17.79 1.24
C GLU A 89 1.89 -16.85 0.36
N ALA A 90 1.29 -15.81 -0.23
CA ALA A 90 2.01 -14.81 -1.03
C ALA A 90 3.07 -14.09 -0.19
N VAL A 91 2.70 -13.59 0.99
CA VAL A 91 3.62 -12.95 1.95
C VAL A 91 4.77 -13.88 2.33
N HIS A 92 4.47 -15.15 2.65
CA HIS A 92 5.49 -16.15 2.99
C HIS A 92 6.46 -16.37 1.82
N GLY A 93 5.93 -16.53 0.61
CA GLY A 93 6.75 -16.69 -0.61
C GLY A 93 7.70 -15.51 -0.85
N VAL A 94 7.19 -14.28 -0.70
CA VAL A 94 7.99 -13.05 -0.83
C VAL A 94 9.03 -12.97 0.29
N ARG A 95 8.65 -13.18 1.55
CA ARG A 95 9.58 -13.12 2.69
C ARG A 95 10.74 -14.09 2.58
N ASN A 96 10.54 -15.24 1.99
CA ASN A 96 11.59 -16.26 1.80
C ASN A 96 12.70 -15.87 0.83
N VAL A 97 12.46 -14.87 -0.04
CA VAL A 97 13.40 -14.50 -1.11
C VAL A 97 13.97 -13.08 -0.97
N VAL A 98 13.42 -12.28 -0.07
CA VAL A 98 13.89 -10.91 0.17
C VAL A 98 14.65 -10.81 1.50
N PRO A 99 15.62 -9.88 1.63
CA PRO A 99 16.34 -9.62 2.88
C PRO A 99 15.43 -9.23 4.05
N ASP A 100 15.90 -9.43 5.28
CA ASP A 100 15.16 -9.14 6.50
C ASP A 100 14.88 -7.63 6.72
N ASP A 101 15.66 -6.76 6.10
CA ASP A 101 15.50 -5.31 6.15
C ASP A 101 14.39 -4.78 5.21
N ILE A 102 13.84 -5.64 4.35
CA ILE A 102 12.68 -5.29 3.53
C ILE A 102 11.42 -5.26 4.40
N PHE A 103 10.71 -4.13 4.35
CA PHE A 103 9.41 -3.97 4.97
C PHE A 103 8.31 -4.55 4.07
N ILE A 104 7.41 -5.35 4.63
CA ILE A 104 6.25 -5.90 3.91
C ILE A 104 4.97 -5.51 4.66
N THR A 105 4.18 -4.61 4.10
CA THR A 105 2.78 -4.41 4.48
C THR A 105 1.88 -5.23 3.58
N VAL A 106 0.69 -5.60 4.00
CA VAL A 106 -0.19 -6.48 3.23
C VAL A 106 -1.62 -5.99 3.20
N GLY A 107 -2.18 -5.88 2.00
CA GLY A 107 -3.58 -5.58 1.76
C GLY A 107 -4.41 -6.86 1.70
N ILE A 108 -5.11 -7.18 2.77
CA ILE A 108 -6.00 -8.34 2.85
C ILE A 108 -7.46 -7.91 2.70
N ALA A 109 -8.30 -8.80 2.17
CA ALA A 109 -9.69 -8.47 1.85
C ALA A 109 -10.47 -7.89 3.04
N GLY A 110 -10.36 -8.48 4.22
CA GLY A 110 -11.06 -8.02 5.42
C GLY A 110 -10.51 -6.73 6.03
N GLY A 111 -9.27 -6.35 5.70
CA GLY A 111 -8.63 -5.12 6.16
C GLY A 111 -8.66 -3.98 5.15
N PHE A 112 -9.23 -4.20 3.96
CA PHE A 112 -9.09 -3.26 2.84
C PHE A 112 -10.25 -2.26 2.77
N THR A 113 -11.27 -2.50 1.97
CA THR A 113 -12.42 -1.59 1.82
C THR A 113 -13.73 -2.20 2.30
N GLU A 114 -14.80 -1.40 2.33
CA GLU A 114 -16.16 -1.83 2.71
C GLU A 114 -17.05 -2.21 1.52
N THR A 115 -16.52 -2.24 0.29
CA THR A 115 -17.33 -2.55 -0.90
C THR A 115 -18.02 -3.91 -0.78
N LEU A 116 -17.28 -4.91 -0.31
CA LEU A 116 -17.81 -6.23 0.07
C LEU A 116 -17.14 -6.63 1.39
N PRO A 117 -17.82 -6.49 2.54
CA PRO A 117 -17.26 -6.82 3.84
C PRO A 117 -16.79 -8.28 3.89
N VAL A 118 -15.55 -8.47 4.31
CA VAL A 118 -14.96 -9.79 4.55
C VAL A 118 -14.54 -9.86 6.01
N PRO A 119 -15.02 -10.82 6.80
CA PRO A 119 -14.63 -10.95 8.19
C PRO A 119 -13.12 -11.07 8.37
N LEU A 120 -12.60 -10.45 9.42
CA LEU A 120 -11.21 -10.52 9.81
C LEU A 120 -11.13 -10.97 11.26
N SER A 121 -10.46 -12.08 11.50
CA SER A 121 -10.32 -12.70 12.82
C SER A 121 -8.89 -12.56 13.35
N ASP A 122 -8.77 -12.72 14.67
CA ASP A 122 -7.46 -12.84 15.35
C ASP A 122 -6.57 -13.91 14.73
N THR A 123 -7.15 -15.04 14.32
CA THR A 123 -6.40 -16.14 13.71
C THR A 123 -5.79 -15.74 12.38
N GLU A 124 -6.56 -15.05 11.53
CA GLU A 124 -6.11 -14.60 10.22
C GLU A 124 -4.98 -13.57 10.32
N ILE A 125 -5.10 -12.61 11.24
CA ILE A 125 -4.03 -11.64 11.49
C ILE A 125 -2.77 -12.32 12.03
N LEU A 126 -2.92 -13.30 12.91
CA LEU A 126 -1.81 -14.09 13.42
C LEU A 126 -1.11 -14.89 12.29
N GLU A 127 -1.87 -15.45 11.36
CA GLU A 127 -1.31 -16.15 10.18
C GLU A 127 -0.52 -15.19 9.29
N ILE A 128 -1.05 -14.02 8.97
CA ILE A 128 -0.36 -12.96 8.22
C ILE A 128 0.94 -12.55 8.94
N ALA A 129 0.87 -12.33 10.26
CA ALA A 129 2.04 -11.97 11.05
C ALA A 129 3.11 -13.07 11.09
N ARG A 130 2.71 -14.35 11.08
CA ARG A 130 3.60 -15.53 11.02
C ARG A 130 4.18 -15.74 9.63
N ALA A 131 3.44 -15.39 8.58
CA ALA A 131 3.93 -15.43 7.20
C ALA A 131 5.08 -14.46 6.95
N GLY A 132 5.29 -13.48 7.83
CA GLY A 132 6.42 -12.57 7.78
C GLY A 132 6.06 -11.13 7.38
N ALA A 133 4.78 -10.77 7.45
CA ALA A 133 4.35 -9.38 7.32
C ALA A 133 4.90 -8.52 8.46
N ASP A 134 5.21 -7.28 8.13
CA ASP A 134 5.60 -6.21 9.05
C ASP A 134 4.41 -5.28 9.35
N GLY A 135 3.42 -5.19 8.44
CA GLY A 135 2.26 -4.32 8.58
C GLY A 135 1.02 -4.79 7.85
N LEU A 136 -0.09 -4.11 8.12
CA LEU A 136 -1.36 -4.19 7.39
C LEU A 136 -1.61 -2.87 6.65
N HIS A 137 -1.95 -2.99 5.38
CA HIS A 137 -2.43 -1.91 4.53
C HIS A 137 -3.96 -1.87 4.56
N THR A 138 -4.56 -0.72 4.82
CA THR A 138 -6.01 -0.63 4.94
C THR A 138 -6.59 0.66 4.35
N HIS A 139 -7.76 0.52 3.71
CA HIS A 139 -8.57 1.63 3.22
C HIS A 139 -9.91 1.72 3.98
N LYS A 140 -9.95 1.33 5.25
CA LYS A 140 -11.15 1.47 6.08
C LYS A 140 -11.63 2.90 6.12
N SER A 141 -12.93 3.10 5.90
CA SER A 141 -13.58 4.41 5.77
C SER A 141 -14.40 4.80 7.01
N ASP A 142 -14.55 3.89 7.94
CA ASP A 142 -15.20 4.10 9.23
C ASP A 142 -14.17 4.14 10.36
N TRP A 143 -14.43 4.99 11.37
CA TRP A 143 -13.50 5.21 12.47
C TRP A 143 -13.41 4.03 13.43
N ASP A 144 -14.52 3.37 13.69
CA ASP A 144 -14.57 2.23 14.62
C ASP A 144 -13.88 1.03 13.98
N ASP A 145 -14.16 0.76 12.70
CA ASP A 145 -13.48 -0.27 11.92
C ASP A 145 -11.98 -0.03 11.83
N LEU A 146 -11.54 1.22 11.60
CA LEU A 146 -10.12 1.56 11.56
C LEU A 146 -9.46 1.36 12.92
N GLN A 147 -10.12 1.78 14.03
CA GLN A 147 -9.60 1.57 15.37
C GLN A 147 -9.47 0.08 15.69
N ASP A 148 -10.43 -0.74 15.29
CA ASP A 148 -10.41 -2.18 15.51
C ASP A 148 -9.24 -2.84 14.75
N ILE A 149 -9.01 -2.46 13.50
CA ILE A 149 -7.84 -2.93 12.71
C ILE A 149 -6.52 -2.52 13.38
N VAL A 150 -6.39 -1.27 13.84
CA VAL A 150 -5.19 -0.78 14.53
C VAL A 150 -4.94 -1.60 15.80
N ASN A 151 -5.96 -1.79 16.63
CA ASN A 151 -5.84 -2.56 17.86
C ASN A 151 -5.43 -4.01 17.59
N LEU A 152 -6.07 -4.64 16.60
CA LEU A 152 -5.83 -6.02 16.22
C LEU A 152 -4.41 -6.21 15.64
N ALA A 153 -3.99 -5.35 14.73
CA ALA A 153 -2.64 -5.38 14.15
C ALA A 153 -1.56 -5.22 15.24
N HIS A 154 -1.71 -4.24 16.10
CA HIS A 154 -0.76 -3.98 17.18
C HIS A 154 -0.65 -5.13 18.19
N GLN A 155 -1.76 -5.86 18.43
CA GLN A 155 -1.76 -7.06 19.29
C GLN A 155 -0.79 -8.12 18.77
N TYR A 156 -0.59 -8.20 17.45
CA TYR A 156 0.30 -9.16 16.79
C TYR A 156 1.63 -8.54 16.32
N GLY A 157 1.90 -7.29 16.71
CA GLY A 157 3.15 -6.59 16.42
C GLY A 157 3.31 -6.17 14.97
N LEU A 158 2.19 -5.98 14.27
CA LEU A 158 2.12 -5.40 12.93
C LEU A 158 1.94 -3.88 13.04
N THR A 159 2.49 -3.14 12.08
CA THR A 159 2.16 -1.73 11.84
C THR A 159 0.85 -1.61 11.07
N VAL A 160 0.28 -0.42 11.02
CA VAL A 160 -0.87 -0.10 10.15
C VAL A 160 -0.54 1.11 9.32
N ASP A 161 -0.66 0.97 8.01
CA ASP A 161 -0.76 2.09 7.08
C ASP A 161 -2.21 2.23 6.63
N ALA A 162 -2.78 3.43 6.84
CA ALA A 162 -4.18 3.73 6.58
C ALA A 162 -4.32 5.04 5.79
N TYR A 163 -5.45 5.18 5.10
CA TYR A 163 -5.59 6.20 4.06
C TYR A 163 -6.72 7.18 4.33
N ILE A 164 -6.53 8.38 3.79
CA ILE A 164 -7.53 9.43 3.69
C ILE A 164 -8.02 9.42 2.24
N GLY A 165 -9.32 9.20 2.04
CA GLY A 165 -9.96 9.18 0.73
C GLY A 165 -10.57 10.54 0.36
N HIS A 166 -11.07 10.64 -0.87
CA HIS A 166 -11.93 11.73 -1.28
C HIS A 166 -13.39 11.25 -1.26
N PRO A 167 -14.34 12.02 -0.71
CA PRO A 167 -15.73 11.57 -0.60
C PRO A 167 -16.44 11.35 -1.94
N ASP A 168 -15.89 11.86 -3.05
CA ASP A 168 -16.43 11.69 -4.40
C ASP A 168 -15.74 10.54 -5.17
N ASP A 169 -14.84 9.78 -4.54
CA ASP A 169 -14.21 8.62 -5.18
C ASP A 169 -15.24 7.52 -5.46
N LEU A 170 -15.01 6.77 -6.53
CA LEU A 170 -15.90 5.68 -6.97
C LEU A 170 -16.07 4.60 -5.88
N HIS A 171 -15.03 4.37 -5.09
CA HIS A 171 -15.02 3.50 -3.93
C HIS A 171 -14.59 4.30 -2.71
N THR A 172 -15.07 3.90 -1.53
CA THR A 172 -14.67 4.53 -0.27
C THR A 172 -13.28 4.00 0.12
N PHE A 173 -12.25 4.71 -0.30
CA PHE A 173 -10.86 4.36 -0.03
C PHE A 173 -10.29 5.18 1.14
N GLY A 174 -10.63 4.77 2.36
CA GLY A 174 -10.13 5.42 3.58
C GLY A 174 -11.10 6.44 4.18
N ILE A 175 -10.69 7.05 5.27
CA ILE A 175 -11.49 8.07 5.98
C ILE A 175 -11.69 9.29 5.06
N PRO A 176 -12.92 9.69 4.76
CA PRO A 176 -13.16 10.73 3.78
C PRO A 176 -12.76 12.12 4.31
N ALA A 177 -12.03 12.89 3.47
CA ALA A 177 -11.73 14.29 3.68
C ALA A 177 -11.58 15.01 2.33
N ARG A 178 -12.27 16.13 2.15
CA ARG A 178 -12.31 16.88 0.88
C ARG A 178 -11.25 17.97 0.82
N THR A 179 -11.19 18.80 1.87
CA THR A 179 -10.35 19.98 1.91
C THR A 179 -9.01 19.71 2.61
N PRO A 180 -7.98 20.55 2.39
CA PRO A 180 -6.71 20.46 3.13
C PRO A 180 -6.89 20.51 4.65
N GLU A 181 -7.84 21.30 5.15
CA GLU A 181 -8.15 21.44 6.58
C GLU A 181 -8.75 20.14 7.14
N GLU A 182 -9.68 19.52 6.39
CA GLU A 182 -10.26 18.22 6.74
C GLU A 182 -9.18 17.14 6.74
N VAL A 183 -8.31 17.10 5.72
CA VAL A 183 -7.17 16.17 5.65
C VAL A 183 -6.28 16.31 6.88
N SER A 184 -5.91 17.54 7.26
CA SER A 184 -5.09 17.78 8.47
C SER A 184 -5.78 17.27 9.73
N SER A 185 -7.08 17.51 9.87
CA SER A 185 -7.85 17.07 11.04
C SER A 185 -7.95 15.55 11.12
N VAL A 186 -8.28 14.89 10.00
CA VAL A 186 -8.36 13.43 9.90
C VAL A 186 -7.00 12.79 10.16
N ALA A 187 -5.93 13.31 9.57
CA ALA A 187 -4.57 12.79 9.76
C ALA A 187 -4.13 12.82 11.23
N LYS A 188 -4.38 13.93 11.92
CA LYS A 188 -4.09 14.05 13.36
C LYS A 188 -4.83 12.99 14.18
N ARG A 189 -6.13 12.83 13.94
CA ARG A 189 -6.93 11.80 14.62
C ARG A 189 -6.46 10.38 14.30
N MET A 190 -6.06 10.10 13.04
CA MET A 190 -5.48 8.80 12.68
C MET A 190 -4.19 8.54 13.45
N GLN A 191 -3.31 9.55 13.58
CA GLN A 191 -2.10 9.42 14.40
C GLN A 191 -2.44 9.20 15.88
N GLU A 192 -3.42 9.92 16.43
CA GLU A 192 -3.86 9.78 17.83
C GLU A 192 -4.40 8.37 18.16
N ILE A 193 -5.13 7.75 17.24
CA ILE A 193 -5.62 6.38 17.41
C ILE A 193 -4.56 5.30 17.14
N GLY A 194 -3.36 5.69 16.73
CA GLY A 194 -2.20 4.81 16.62
C GLY A 194 -1.90 4.30 15.21
N VAL A 195 -2.46 4.89 14.15
CA VAL A 195 -2.03 4.60 12.78
C VAL A 195 -0.55 4.93 12.64
N ASP A 196 0.24 4.00 12.09
CA ASP A 196 1.70 4.09 12.05
C ASP A 196 2.25 4.84 10.84
N MET A 197 1.51 4.83 9.74
CA MET A 197 1.79 5.56 8.51
C MET A 197 0.47 6.02 7.90
N ILE A 198 0.42 7.24 7.38
CA ILE A 198 -0.83 7.83 6.90
C ILE A 198 -0.70 8.23 5.43
N GLY A 199 -1.59 7.67 4.59
CA GLY A 199 -1.64 7.92 3.16
C GLY A 199 -2.78 8.82 2.74
N LEU A 200 -2.64 9.40 1.55
CA LEU A 200 -3.70 10.08 0.82
C LEU A 200 -3.97 9.34 -0.48
N MET A 201 -5.23 8.94 -0.69
CA MET A 201 -5.70 8.52 -2.01
C MET A 201 -5.83 9.74 -2.92
N THR A 202 -5.16 9.70 -4.07
CA THR A 202 -4.99 10.87 -4.93
C THR A 202 -5.73 10.75 -6.27
N GLY A 203 -6.47 9.66 -6.46
CA GLY A 203 -7.18 9.36 -7.69
C GLY A 203 -6.38 8.47 -8.65
N MET A 204 -7.03 8.03 -9.72
CA MET A 204 -6.46 7.05 -10.66
C MET A 204 -6.05 7.68 -11.99
N SER A 205 -6.52 8.90 -12.31
CA SER A 205 -6.25 9.60 -13.55
C SER A 205 -6.08 11.11 -13.31
N TYR A 206 -5.20 11.72 -14.10
CA TYR A 206 -4.89 13.15 -14.06
C TYR A 206 -5.10 13.78 -15.42
N GLU A 207 -6.22 13.48 -16.06
CA GLU A 207 -6.62 14.07 -17.35
C GLU A 207 -6.75 15.59 -17.25
N GLY A 208 -6.31 16.28 -18.29
CA GLY A 208 -6.38 17.76 -18.34
C GLY A 208 -5.31 18.50 -17.53
N VAL A 209 -4.38 17.77 -16.89
CA VAL A 209 -3.24 18.35 -16.18
C VAL A 209 -2.03 18.40 -17.11
N ALA A 210 -1.15 19.40 -16.95
CA ALA A 210 0.10 19.47 -17.70
C ALA A 210 0.93 18.19 -17.54
N ALA A 211 1.59 17.76 -18.60
CA ALA A 211 2.42 16.56 -18.58
C ALA A 211 3.48 16.65 -17.46
N GLY A 212 3.54 15.64 -16.60
CA GLY A 212 4.47 15.60 -15.48
C GLY A 212 3.99 16.34 -14.22
N ASP A 213 2.77 16.85 -14.22
CA ASP A 213 2.17 17.53 -13.06
C ASP A 213 0.99 16.74 -12.46
N ILE A 214 0.46 17.23 -11.36
CA ILE A 214 -0.76 16.73 -10.69
C ILE A 214 -1.64 17.94 -10.31
N PRO A 215 -2.97 17.74 -10.15
CA PRO A 215 -3.88 18.82 -9.78
C PRO A 215 -3.44 19.59 -8.53
N GLN A 216 -3.61 20.91 -8.53
CA GLN A 216 -3.22 21.74 -7.39
C GLN A 216 -3.96 21.32 -6.10
N ALA A 217 -5.23 20.94 -6.21
CA ALA A 217 -6.01 20.45 -5.07
C ALA A 217 -5.38 19.19 -4.42
N ILE A 218 -4.80 18.30 -5.21
CA ILE A 218 -4.08 17.12 -4.70
C ILE A 218 -2.79 17.55 -4.01
N LYS A 219 -2.02 18.49 -4.60
CA LYS A 219 -0.80 19.02 -3.96
C LYS A 219 -1.11 19.64 -2.60
N ASP A 220 -2.18 20.42 -2.52
CA ASP A 220 -2.55 21.12 -1.29
C ASP A 220 -3.02 20.14 -0.20
N ARG A 221 -3.78 19.11 -0.56
CA ARG A 221 -4.16 18.02 0.35
C ARG A 221 -2.94 17.21 0.84
N LEU A 222 -2.00 16.88 -0.04
CA LEU A 222 -0.76 16.18 0.33
C LEU A 222 0.12 17.02 1.26
N ARG A 223 0.29 18.32 0.98
CA ARG A 223 1.03 19.22 1.88
C ARG A 223 0.36 19.37 3.23
N ALA A 224 -0.97 19.39 3.25
CA ALA A 224 -1.75 19.43 4.50
C ALA A 224 -1.54 18.15 5.33
N LEU A 225 -1.51 16.98 4.69
CA LEU A 225 -1.16 15.72 5.34
C LEU A 225 0.27 15.77 5.93
N VAL A 226 1.25 16.11 5.10
CA VAL A 226 2.67 16.17 5.51
C VAL A 226 2.90 17.14 6.67
N GLY A 227 2.22 18.26 6.67
CA GLY A 227 2.33 19.28 7.75
C GLY A 227 1.55 18.94 9.03
N ALA A 228 0.71 17.93 9.01
CA ALA A 228 -0.21 17.63 10.12
C ALA A 228 0.31 16.57 11.09
N VAL A 229 1.24 15.69 10.68
CA VAL A 229 1.63 14.48 11.41
C VAL A 229 3.14 14.28 11.44
N ASP A 230 3.60 13.49 12.42
CA ASP A 230 5.00 13.13 12.59
C ASP A 230 5.34 11.71 12.10
N VAL A 231 4.32 10.93 11.77
CA VAL A 231 4.46 9.59 11.19
C VAL A 231 4.77 9.67 9.69
N PRO A 232 5.39 8.63 9.08
CA PRO A 232 5.61 8.61 7.64
C PRO A 232 4.32 8.79 6.84
N THR A 233 4.38 9.59 5.77
CA THR A 233 3.24 9.91 4.92
C THR A 233 3.36 9.24 3.56
N LEU A 234 2.22 8.80 2.99
CA LEU A 234 2.15 8.11 1.70
C LEU A 234 1.24 8.86 0.72
N ALA A 235 1.54 8.72 -0.57
CA ALA A 235 0.63 9.08 -1.66
C ALA A 235 0.34 7.84 -2.50
N GLU A 236 -0.93 7.59 -2.81
CA GLU A 236 -1.37 6.46 -3.61
C GLU A 236 -2.41 6.87 -4.65
N GLY A 237 -2.28 6.32 -5.85
CA GLY A 237 -3.21 6.50 -6.95
C GLY A 237 -2.61 7.23 -8.15
N GLY A 238 -2.62 6.57 -9.32
CA GLY A 238 -2.21 7.15 -10.60
C GLY A 238 -0.74 7.59 -10.72
N ILE A 239 0.11 7.17 -9.81
CA ILE A 239 1.54 7.55 -9.80
C ILE A 239 2.30 6.77 -10.87
N ASN A 240 3.10 7.49 -11.67
CA ASN A 240 3.92 6.94 -12.74
C ASN A 240 5.20 7.79 -12.94
N LEU A 241 6.08 7.37 -13.86
CA LEU A 241 7.34 8.07 -14.11
C LEU A 241 7.18 9.53 -14.52
N ALA A 242 6.09 9.89 -15.20
CA ALA A 242 5.88 11.25 -15.66
C ALA A 242 5.54 12.21 -14.51
N ASN A 243 4.74 11.77 -13.53
CA ASN A 243 4.24 12.63 -12.44
C ASN A 243 4.91 12.40 -11.07
N ALA A 244 5.74 11.38 -10.91
CA ALA A 244 6.37 11.05 -9.63
C ALA A 244 7.10 12.24 -8.99
N LYS A 245 7.74 13.11 -9.81
CA LYS A 245 8.40 14.31 -9.30
C LYS A 245 7.41 15.28 -8.66
N ALA A 246 6.24 15.50 -9.26
CA ALA A 246 5.23 16.41 -8.72
C ALA A 246 4.68 15.92 -7.37
N PHE A 247 4.57 14.59 -7.19
CA PHE A 247 4.26 14.00 -5.88
C PHE A 247 5.38 14.24 -4.87
N LYS A 248 6.63 13.99 -5.25
CA LYS A 248 7.79 14.20 -4.37
C LYS A 248 7.91 15.66 -3.91
N ASP A 249 7.60 16.61 -4.78
CA ASP A 249 7.64 18.04 -4.48
C ASP A 249 6.58 18.49 -3.43
N THR A 250 5.65 17.62 -3.05
CA THR A 250 4.73 17.85 -1.93
C THR A 250 5.34 17.56 -0.56
N GLY A 251 6.48 16.88 -0.50
CA GLY A 251 7.16 16.46 0.73
C GLY A 251 6.71 15.12 1.30
N VAL A 252 5.82 14.39 0.62
CA VAL A 252 5.38 13.05 1.05
C VAL A 252 6.58 12.09 1.09
N ASN A 253 6.62 11.20 2.09
CA ASN A 253 7.76 10.31 2.32
C ASN A 253 7.76 9.09 1.38
N ILE A 254 6.59 8.56 1.03
CA ILE A 254 6.43 7.28 0.33
C ILE A 254 5.48 7.44 -0.84
N LEU A 255 5.90 7.03 -2.03
CA LEU A 255 5.05 6.90 -3.21
C LEU A 255 4.64 5.43 -3.38
N VAL A 256 3.34 5.15 -3.38
CA VAL A 256 2.81 3.80 -3.63
C VAL A 256 2.61 3.61 -5.13
N VAL A 257 3.38 2.70 -5.72
CA VAL A 257 3.43 2.51 -7.17
C VAL A 257 3.15 1.05 -7.52
N GLY A 258 1.99 0.80 -8.10
CA GLY A 258 1.55 -0.54 -8.52
C GLY A 258 1.39 -0.63 -10.03
N THR A 259 0.24 -0.26 -10.55
CA THR A 259 -0.17 -0.43 -11.96
C THR A 259 0.88 0.06 -12.98
N ALA A 260 1.58 1.16 -12.68
CA ALA A 260 2.62 1.68 -13.57
C ALA A 260 3.79 0.69 -13.71
N ILE A 261 4.25 0.10 -12.60
CA ILE A 261 5.32 -0.90 -12.59
C ILE A 261 4.83 -2.20 -13.25
N ASP A 262 3.62 -2.65 -12.94
CA ASP A 262 3.03 -3.86 -13.53
C ASP A 262 2.96 -3.77 -15.06
N ASN A 263 2.53 -2.63 -15.59
CA ASN A 263 2.50 -2.38 -17.03
C ASN A 263 3.91 -2.40 -17.64
N MET A 264 4.91 -1.85 -16.95
CA MET A 264 6.31 -1.89 -17.42
C MET A 264 6.85 -3.31 -17.42
N VAL A 265 6.59 -4.12 -16.43
CA VAL A 265 6.96 -5.54 -16.36
C VAL A 265 6.32 -6.33 -17.50
N CYS A 266 5.01 -6.16 -17.73
CA CYS A 266 4.32 -6.80 -18.84
C CYS A 266 4.88 -6.38 -20.22
N ASN A 267 5.23 -5.12 -20.39
CA ASN A 267 5.84 -4.63 -21.62
C ASN A 267 7.27 -5.17 -21.81
N ALA A 268 8.07 -5.21 -20.76
CA ALA A 268 9.40 -5.82 -20.80
C ALA A 268 9.35 -7.32 -21.18
N ALA A 269 8.35 -8.05 -20.70
CA ALA A 269 8.13 -9.44 -21.08
C ALA A 269 7.80 -9.58 -22.58
N LYS A 270 6.96 -8.69 -23.16
CA LYS A 270 6.69 -8.66 -24.61
C LYS A 270 7.94 -8.34 -25.40
N GLU A 271 8.70 -7.33 -24.98
CA GLU A 271 9.96 -6.95 -25.65
C GLU A 271 10.98 -8.09 -25.62
N ALA A 272 11.09 -8.80 -24.49
CA ALA A 272 12.03 -9.90 -24.34
C ALA A 272 11.74 -11.09 -25.28
N VAL A 273 10.48 -11.40 -25.58
CA VAL A 273 10.14 -12.52 -26.48
C VAL A 273 10.14 -12.15 -27.96
N THR A 274 9.99 -10.88 -28.32
CA THR A 274 9.89 -10.41 -29.70
C THR A 274 11.08 -10.87 -30.57
N PRO A 275 12.35 -10.81 -30.13
CA PRO A 275 13.50 -11.26 -30.94
C PRO A 275 13.49 -12.77 -31.26
N PHE A 276 12.77 -13.58 -30.49
CA PHE A 276 12.69 -15.03 -30.71
C PHE A 276 11.62 -15.44 -31.73
N ILE A 277 10.68 -14.55 -32.04
CA ILE A 277 9.58 -14.80 -32.98
C ILE A 277 9.61 -13.92 -34.22
N ALA A 278 10.42 -12.87 -34.22
CA ALA A 278 10.67 -12.05 -35.40
C ALA A 278 11.61 -12.82 -36.35
N HIS A 279 11.16 -13.06 -37.59
CA HIS A 279 11.91 -13.70 -38.67
C HIS A 279 12.33 -12.66 -39.71
#